data_963016c67abc6837ec80478db769cc9d
#
_entry.id   963016c67abc6837ec80478db769cc9d
#
_cell.length_a   1.000
_cell.length_b   1.000
_cell.length_c   1.000
_cell.angle_alpha   90.00
_cell.angle_beta   90.00
_cell.angle_gamma   90.00
#
_symmetry.space_group_name_H-M   'P 1'
#
loop_
_entity.id
_entity.type
_entity.pdbx_description
1 polymer ?
#
loop_
_entity_poly.entity_id
_entity_poly.type
_entity_poly.pdbx_seq_one_letter_code
_entity_poly.pdbx_strand_id
1 'polypeptide(L)'
;VLAVIGVIPLMLICRNRKFSNAETLCFGIIFLFCCGIVGPCFYDFHENAFLPAILLWFFYAIEKRKYVFMYIMLFFLLSVKEDVALYAMLISLYCAFNLEKRYHGVIMFSISGIYFAIVTSLMNKYGEGVMTSRTYGNLMTEYDAGLGNVVKTVITNPAYFITQCLNEDDFKFFLIMLIP
;
A
#
# COMPACT_ATOMS: atom_id res chain seq x y z
N VAL A 1 2.63 -16.74 -11.46
CA VAL A 1 3.73 -15.95 -12.07
C VAL A 1 4.01 -14.69 -11.24
N LEU A 2 3.01 -13.85 -10.92
CA LEU A 2 3.19 -12.59 -10.19
C LEU A 2 3.79 -12.78 -8.80
N ALA A 3 3.30 -13.76 -8.03
CA ALA A 3 3.84 -14.09 -6.72
C ALA A 3 5.33 -14.48 -6.79
N VAL A 4 5.71 -15.27 -7.80
CA VAL A 4 7.12 -15.67 -8.01
C VAL A 4 8.00 -14.46 -8.32
N ILE A 5 7.53 -13.49 -9.11
CA ILE A 5 8.26 -12.24 -9.38
C ILE A 5 8.49 -11.46 -8.08
N GLY A 6 7.55 -11.49 -7.13
CA GLY A 6 7.69 -10.87 -5.81
C GLY A 6 8.68 -11.56 -4.88
N VAL A 7 8.85 -12.88 -4.99
CA VAL A 7 9.84 -13.62 -4.18
C VAL A 7 11.26 -13.19 -4.45
N ILE A 8 11.59 -12.84 -5.70
CA ILE A 8 12.96 -12.45 -6.09
C ILE A 8 13.47 -11.26 -5.26
N PRO A 9 12.79 -10.10 -5.24
CA PRO A 9 13.25 -8.96 -4.45
C PRO A 9 13.26 -9.26 -2.95
N LEU A 10 12.31 -10.06 -2.44
CA LEU A 10 12.30 -10.49 -1.04
C LEU A 10 13.59 -11.25 -0.68
N MET A 11 13.96 -12.24 -1.48
CA MET A 11 15.20 -12.99 -1.29
C MET A 11 16.44 -12.09 -1.38
N LEU A 12 16.45 -11.13 -2.31
CA LEU A 12 17.54 -10.15 -2.45
C LEU A 12 17.64 -9.23 -1.22
N ILE A 13 16.53 -8.80 -0.65
CA ILE A 13 16.48 -8.01 0.59
C ILE A 13 17.02 -8.84 1.77
N CYS A 14 16.55 -10.09 1.93
CA CYS A 14 17.02 -10.98 2.99
C CYS A 14 18.55 -11.21 2.91
N ARG A 15 19.06 -11.48 1.72
CA ARG A 15 20.52 -11.62 1.49
C ARG A 15 21.28 -10.34 1.81
N ASN A 16 20.73 -9.19 1.45
CA ASN A 16 21.36 -7.90 1.76
C ASN A 16 21.44 -7.66 3.27
N ARG A 17 20.43 -8.12 4.01
CA ARG A 17 20.34 -8.05 5.47
C ARG A 17 21.11 -9.17 6.19
N LYS A 18 21.85 -10.00 5.44
CA LYS A 18 22.66 -11.11 5.96
C LYS A 18 21.87 -12.21 6.67
N PHE A 19 20.62 -12.42 6.29
CA PHE A 19 19.88 -13.61 6.71
C PHE A 19 20.53 -14.88 6.16
N SER A 20 20.44 -15.96 6.93
CA SER A 20 20.90 -17.28 6.50
C SER A 20 20.08 -17.79 5.31
N ASN A 21 20.59 -18.77 4.59
CA ASN A 21 19.86 -19.39 3.48
C ASN A 21 18.54 -20.04 3.94
N ALA A 22 18.54 -20.62 5.13
CA ALA A 22 17.33 -21.25 5.71
C ALA A 22 16.25 -20.18 6.03
N GLU A 23 16.63 -19.07 6.66
CA GLU A 23 15.73 -17.97 6.96
C GLU A 23 15.19 -17.34 5.66
N THR A 24 16.05 -17.11 4.67
CA THR A 24 15.66 -16.56 3.37
C THR A 24 14.66 -17.47 2.67
N LEU A 25 14.88 -18.79 2.69
CA LEU A 25 13.96 -19.76 2.13
C LEU A 25 12.63 -19.77 2.90
N CYS A 26 12.68 -19.72 4.23
CA CYS A 26 11.49 -19.67 5.08
C CYS A 26 10.62 -18.43 4.74
N PHE A 27 11.21 -17.23 4.65
CA PHE A 27 10.50 -16.03 4.24
C PHE A 27 9.91 -16.14 2.85
N GLY A 28 10.62 -16.75 1.90
CA GLY A 28 10.11 -17.00 0.55
C GLY A 28 8.89 -17.92 0.54
N ILE A 29 8.91 -18.99 1.32
CA ILE A 29 7.79 -19.94 1.47
C ILE A 29 6.61 -19.22 2.13
N ILE A 30 6.81 -18.54 3.25
CA ILE A 30 5.75 -17.79 3.94
C ILE A 30 5.10 -16.79 2.97
N PHE A 31 5.89 -16.06 2.19
CA PHE A 31 5.37 -15.11 1.20
C PHE A 31 4.50 -15.80 0.15
N LEU A 32 4.95 -16.94 -0.40
CA LEU A 32 4.22 -17.67 -1.44
C LEU A 32 2.90 -18.28 -0.95
N PHE A 33 2.83 -18.68 0.32
CA PHE A 33 1.64 -19.28 0.90
C PHE A 33 0.79 -18.30 1.72
N CYS A 34 1.21 -17.05 1.83
CA CYS A 34 0.40 -16.01 2.47
C CYS A 34 -0.95 -15.86 1.76
N CYS A 35 -2.06 -15.96 2.51
CA CYS A 35 -3.41 -15.89 1.97
C CYS A 35 -3.67 -14.58 1.21
N GLY A 36 -3.08 -13.46 1.63
CA GLY A 36 -3.16 -12.18 0.91
C GLY A 36 -2.47 -12.18 -0.46
N ILE A 37 -1.53 -13.10 -0.72
CA ILE A 37 -0.85 -13.27 -2.01
C ILE A 37 -1.57 -14.32 -2.85
N VAL A 38 -2.00 -15.40 -2.22
CA VAL A 38 -2.60 -16.57 -2.88
C VAL A 38 -4.05 -16.29 -3.29
N GLY A 39 -4.82 -15.62 -2.42
CA GLY A 39 -6.23 -15.32 -2.65
C GLY A 39 -6.49 -14.64 -4.00
N PRO A 40 -5.84 -13.51 -4.33
CA PRO A 40 -6.02 -12.84 -5.61
C PRO A 40 -5.60 -13.67 -6.84
N CYS A 41 -4.79 -14.74 -6.66
CA CYS A 41 -4.36 -15.61 -7.76
C CYS A 41 -5.44 -16.61 -8.18
N PHE A 42 -6.45 -16.87 -7.33
CA PHE A 42 -7.55 -17.81 -7.61
C PHE A 42 -8.84 -17.13 -8.06
N TYR A 43 -8.93 -15.82 -7.92
CA TYR A 43 -10.06 -15.02 -8.44
C TYR A 43 -9.74 -14.46 -9.81
N ASP A 44 -10.75 -13.84 -10.42
CA ASP A 44 -10.57 -13.07 -11.66
C ASP A 44 -9.43 -12.07 -11.53
N PHE A 45 -8.83 -11.73 -12.67
CA PHE A 45 -7.70 -10.82 -12.74
C PHE A 45 -8.02 -9.49 -12.06
N HIS A 46 -7.36 -9.25 -10.93
CA HIS A 46 -7.43 -8.00 -10.19
C HIS A 46 -6.08 -7.28 -10.22
N GLU A 47 -6.08 -5.99 -10.52
CA GLU A 47 -4.88 -5.16 -10.55
C GLU A 47 -4.09 -5.21 -9.23
N ASN A 48 -4.76 -5.39 -8.10
CA ASN A 48 -4.15 -5.52 -6.77
C ASN A 48 -3.17 -6.72 -6.66
N ALA A 49 -3.29 -7.72 -7.53
CA ALA A 49 -2.36 -8.85 -7.54
C ALA A 49 -0.91 -8.47 -7.90
N PHE A 50 -0.71 -7.32 -8.56
CA PHE A 50 0.62 -6.79 -8.87
C PHE A 50 1.27 -6.08 -7.69
N LEU A 51 0.46 -5.57 -6.76
CA LEU A 51 0.91 -4.69 -5.69
C LEU A 51 2.04 -5.29 -4.83
N PRO A 52 1.95 -6.53 -4.32
CA PRO A 52 3.00 -7.10 -3.48
C PRO A 52 4.35 -7.21 -4.21
N ALA A 53 4.33 -7.60 -5.49
CA ALA A 53 5.54 -7.73 -6.27
C ALA A 53 6.21 -6.36 -6.52
N ILE A 54 5.43 -5.37 -6.94
CA ILE A 54 5.93 -4.00 -7.20
C ILE A 54 6.43 -3.35 -5.91
N LEU A 55 5.71 -3.51 -4.79
CA LEU A 55 6.14 -3.02 -3.49
C LEU A 55 7.48 -3.60 -3.04
N LEU A 56 7.69 -4.90 -3.21
CA LEU A 56 8.95 -5.54 -2.84
C LEU A 56 10.11 -5.06 -3.71
N TRP A 57 9.90 -4.85 -5.01
CA TRP A 57 10.89 -4.24 -5.88
C TRP A 57 11.17 -2.77 -5.50
N PHE A 58 10.14 -2.04 -5.11
CA PHE A 58 10.28 -0.67 -4.62
C PHE A 58 11.11 -0.61 -3.33
N PHE A 59 10.81 -1.47 -2.34
CA PHE A 59 11.62 -1.57 -1.12
C PHE A 59 13.06 -1.99 -1.40
N TYR A 60 13.28 -2.95 -2.31
CA TYR A 60 14.61 -3.32 -2.73
C TYR A 60 15.39 -2.15 -3.35
N ALA A 61 14.72 -1.34 -4.18
CA ALA A 61 15.32 -0.15 -4.78
C ALA A 61 15.72 0.89 -3.72
N ILE A 62 14.84 1.11 -2.72
CA ILE A 62 15.09 2.00 -1.58
C ILE A 62 16.31 1.51 -0.79
N GLU A 63 16.33 0.23 -0.42
CA GLU A 63 17.41 -0.34 0.39
C GLU A 63 18.78 -0.31 -0.34
N LYS A 64 18.78 -0.55 -1.64
CA LYS A 64 19.97 -0.47 -2.48
C LYS A 64 20.32 0.95 -2.94
N ARG A 65 19.49 1.95 -2.55
CA ARG A 65 19.68 3.36 -2.94
C ARG A 65 19.75 3.57 -4.46
N LYS A 66 19.05 2.70 -5.21
CA LYS A 66 18.97 2.78 -6.68
C LYS A 66 17.87 3.76 -7.06
N TYR A 67 18.13 5.06 -6.97
CA TYR A 67 17.13 6.12 -7.10
C TYR A 67 16.36 6.07 -8.42
N VAL A 68 17.01 5.83 -9.56
CA VAL A 68 16.31 5.74 -10.85
C VAL A 68 15.32 4.59 -10.85
N PHE A 69 15.75 3.41 -10.40
CA PHE A 69 14.88 2.24 -10.30
C PHE A 69 13.74 2.45 -9.29
N MET A 70 14.01 3.15 -8.21
CA MET A 70 13.00 3.54 -7.22
C MET A 70 11.88 4.39 -7.84
N TYR A 71 12.20 5.38 -8.67
CA TYR A 71 11.18 6.19 -9.37
C TYR A 71 10.41 5.40 -10.42
N ILE A 72 11.09 4.45 -11.11
CA ILE A 72 10.41 3.54 -12.05
C ILE A 72 9.40 2.68 -11.28
N MET A 73 9.78 2.12 -10.13
CA MET A 73 8.86 1.33 -9.30
C MET A 73 7.74 2.17 -8.70
N LEU A 74 8.01 3.43 -8.31
CA LEU A 74 6.99 4.36 -7.88
C LEU A 74 5.95 4.62 -8.97
N PHE A 75 6.39 4.81 -10.21
CA PHE A 75 5.48 4.98 -11.35
C PHE A 75 4.57 3.76 -11.52
N PHE A 76 5.13 2.54 -11.51
CA PHE A 76 4.31 1.33 -11.58
C PHE A 76 3.37 1.19 -10.37
N LEU A 77 3.83 1.54 -9.18
CA LEU A 77 3.04 1.49 -7.96
C LEU A 77 1.80 2.39 -8.06
N LEU A 78 1.99 3.64 -8.50
CA LEU A 78 0.89 4.59 -8.70
C LEU A 78 -0.05 4.19 -9.84
N SER A 79 0.43 3.35 -10.78
CA SER A 79 -0.39 2.88 -11.90
C SER A 79 -1.29 1.68 -11.55
N VAL A 80 -1.13 1.07 -10.38
CA VAL A 80 -1.94 -0.09 -9.96
C VAL A 80 -3.35 0.36 -9.60
N LYS A 81 -3.47 1.31 -8.67
CA LYS A 81 -4.75 1.80 -8.18
C LYS A 81 -4.57 3.16 -7.48
N GLU A 82 -5.63 3.98 -7.44
CA GLU A 82 -5.60 5.32 -6.89
C GLU A 82 -5.28 5.37 -5.39
N ASP A 83 -5.79 4.42 -4.59
CA ASP A 83 -5.55 4.35 -3.15
C ASP A 83 -4.10 3.96 -2.81
N VAL A 84 -3.39 3.30 -3.72
CA VAL A 84 -1.98 2.95 -3.57
C VAL A 84 -1.09 4.19 -3.44
N ALA A 85 -1.53 5.33 -3.93
CA ALA A 85 -0.82 6.60 -3.75
C ALA A 85 -0.68 6.97 -2.26
N LEU A 86 -1.64 6.62 -1.40
CA LEU A 86 -1.55 6.84 0.05
C LEU A 86 -0.44 5.99 0.69
N TYR A 87 -0.33 4.73 0.28
CA TYR A 87 0.78 3.87 0.74
C TYR A 87 2.13 4.41 0.26
N ALA A 88 2.20 4.85 -1.00
CA ALA A 88 3.40 5.47 -1.55
C ALA A 88 3.78 6.74 -0.80
N MET A 89 2.83 7.57 -0.38
CA MET A 89 3.07 8.75 0.45
C MET A 89 3.65 8.37 1.82
N LEU A 90 3.09 7.38 2.50
CA LEU A 90 3.60 6.91 3.81
C LEU A 90 5.02 6.37 3.70
N ILE A 91 5.31 5.55 2.69
CA ILE A 91 6.66 5.03 2.44
C ILE A 91 7.61 6.18 2.10
N SER A 92 7.17 7.15 1.32
CA SER A 92 7.98 8.32 0.95
C SER A 92 8.31 9.19 2.17
N LEU A 93 7.36 9.34 3.10
CA LEU A 93 7.59 10.03 4.36
C LEU A 93 8.65 9.30 5.21
N TYR A 94 8.53 7.96 5.32
CA TYR A 94 9.57 7.16 5.95
C TYR A 94 10.95 7.37 5.29
N CYS A 95 11.01 7.40 3.97
CA CYS A 95 12.24 7.65 3.22
C CYS A 95 12.81 9.05 3.47
N ALA A 96 11.96 10.07 3.63
CA ALA A 96 12.39 11.43 3.93
C ALA A 96 13.11 11.53 5.28
N PHE A 97 12.78 10.67 6.24
CA PHE A 97 13.47 10.63 7.54
C PHE A 97 14.71 9.72 7.56
N ASN A 98 14.71 8.63 6.78
CA ASN A 98 15.70 7.55 6.91
C ASN A 98 16.73 7.47 5.77
N LEU A 99 16.47 8.08 4.61
CA LEU A 99 17.46 8.12 3.53
C LEU A 99 18.54 9.18 3.78
N GLU A 100 19.77 8.91 3.35
CA GLU A 100 20.83 9.92 3.35
C GLU A 100 20.46 11.13 2.49
N LYS A 101 19.88 10.87 1.30
CA LYS A 101 19.37 11.89 0.40
C LYS A 101 17.87 12.10 0.63
N ARG A 102 17.56 12.73 1.73
CA ARG A 102 16.18 12.97 2.21
C ARG A 102 15.26 13.63 1.18
N TYR A 103 15.82 14.43 0.28
CA TYR A 103 15.03 15.11 -0.76
C TYR A 103 14.31 14.14 -1.70
N HIS A 104 14.85 12.90 -1.92
CA HIS A 104 14.12 11.91 -2.70
C HIS A 104 12.82 11.47 -2.04
N GLY A 105 12.81 11.33 -0.70
CA GLY A 105 11.57 11.06 0.04
C GLY A 105 10.54 12.19 -0.13
N VAL A 106 11.00 13.45 -0.02
CA VAL A 106 10.11 14.61 -0.21
C VAL A 106 9.56 14.68 -1.64
N ILE A 107 10.41 14.43 -2.65
CA ILE A 107 9.99 14.42 -4.06
C ILE A 107 8.95 13.32 -4.29
N MET A 108 9.19 12.10 -3.83
CA MET A 108 8.26 10.98 -3.97
C MET A 108 6.93 11.28 -3.27
N PHE A 109 6.97 11.85 -2.07
CA PHE A 109 5.78 12.28 -1.34
C PHE A 109 4.97 13.29 -2.16
N SER A 110 5.63 14.31 -2.71
CA SER A 110 4.98 15.32 -3.54
C SER A 110 4.36 14.72 -4.82
N ILE A 111 5.09 13.84 -5.52
CA ILE A 111 4.60 13.15 -6.72
C ILE A 111 3.34 12.33 -6.38
N SER A 112 3.40 11.52 -5.32
CA SER A 112 2.27 10.68 -4.90
C SER A 112 1.06 11.51 -4.45
N GLY A 113 1.29 12.61 -3.72
CA GLY A 113 0.24 13.52 -3.28
C GLY A 113 -0.44 14.27 -4.44
N ILE A 114 0.35 14.78 -5.39
CA ILE A 114 -0.18 15.44 -6.60
C ILE A 114 -0.98 14.42 -7.43
N TYR A 115 -0.44 13.22 -7.65
CA TYR A 115 -1.14 12.14 -8.36
C TYR A 115 -2.48 11.83 -7.68
N PHE A 116 -2.49 11.61 -6.37
CA PHE A 116 -3.70 11.34 -5.61
C PHE A 116 -4.74 12.46 -5.75
N ALA A 117 -4.32 13.73 -5.61
CA ALA A 117 -5.21 14.87 -5.75
C ALA A 117 -5.81 14.99 -7.15
N ILE A 118 -5.01 14.74 -8.21
CA ILE A 118 -5.48 14.78 -9.59
C ILE A 118 -6.48 13.65 -9.85
N VAL A 119 -6.13 12.40 -9.48
CA VAL A 119 -6.97 11.24 -9.76
C VAL A 119 -8.29 11.32 -9.00
N THR A 120 -8.26 11.65 -7.71
CA THR A 120 -9.49 11.82 -6.92
C THR A 120 -10.38 12.95 -7.45
N SER A 121 -9.78 14.06 -7.91
CA SER A 121 -10.53 15.15 -8.54
C SER A 121 -11.18 14.73 -9.86
N LEU A 122 -10.46 13.97 -10.69
CA LEU A 122 -11.00 13.43 -11.95
C LEU A 122 -12.13 12.42 -11.69
N MET A 123 -11.95 11.53 -10.72
CA MET A 123 -12.96 10.54 -10.34
C MET A 123 -14.22 11.22 -9.79
N ASN A 124 -14.08 12.27 -8.98
CA ASN A 124 -15.23 13.03 -8.50
C ASN A 124 -15.95 13.79 -9.62
N LYS A 125 -15.23 14.23 -10.67
CA LYS A 125 -15.80 14.99 -11.76
C LYS A 125 -16.46 14.12 -12.85
N TYR A 126 -15.86 12.99 -13.16
CA TYR A 126 -16.28 12.11 -14.26
C TYR A 126 -16.82 10.75 -13.81
N GLY A 127 -16.57 10.34 -12.56
CA GLY A 127 -17.11 9.15 -11.95
C GLY A 127 -18.44 9.45 -11.24
N GLU A 128 -19.19 8.42 -10.93
CA GLU A 128 -20.48 8.54 -10.23
C GLU A 128 -20.34 8.90 -8.73
N GLY A 129 -19.21 9.38 -8.27
CA GLY A 129 -18.96 9.78 -6.87
C GLY A 129 -19.04 8.64 -5.84
N VAL A 130 -19.37 7.43 -6.29
CA VAL A 130 -19.72 6.26 -5.46
C VAL A 130 -18.53 5.73 -4.66
N MET A 131 -17.31 6.00 -5.11
CA MET A 131 -16.13 5.34 -4.53
C MET A 131 -15.84 5.81 -3.11
N THR A 132 -15.89 7.12 -2.86
CA THR A 132 -15.60 7.67 -1.53
C THR A 132 -16.67 7.27 -0.52
N SER A 133 -17.95 7.33 -0.89
CA SER A 133 -19.05 6.95 -0.03
C SER A 133 -19.13 5.43 0.18
N ARG A 134 -18.82 4.63 -0.84
CA ARG A 134 -18.85 3.16 -0.75
C ARG A 134 -17.72 2.62 0.10
N THR A 135 -16.51 3.18 -0.02
CA THR A 135 -15.33 2.66 0.68
C THR A 135 -15.17 3.26 2.08
N TYR A 136 -15.53 4.53 2.25
CA TYR A 136 -15.30 5.27 3.49
C TYR A 136 -16.58 5.79 4.15
N GLY A 137 -17.75 5.41 3.63
CA GLY A 137 -19.04 5.88 4.15
C GLY A 137 -19.25 5.56 5.63
N ASN A 138 -18.79 4.40 6.08
CA ASN A 138 -18.85 4.00 7.50
C ASN A 138 -17.97 4.85 8.42
N LEU A 139 -16.97 5.53 7.87
CA LEU A 139 -16.06 6.40 8.61
C LEU A 139 -16.49 7.87 8.58
N MET A 140 -17.60 8.18 7.93
CA MET A 140 -18.14 9.54 7.79
C MET A 140 -19.38 9.72 8.65
N THR A 141 -19.46 10.84 9.34
CA THR A 141 -20.65 11.23 10.10
C THR A 141 -21.74 11.87 9.22
N GLU A 142 -21.40 12.33 8.01
CA GLU A 142 -22.30 12.92 7.02
C GLU A 142 -22.14 12.19 5.68
N TYR A 143 -23.24 11.71 5.11
CA TYR A 143 -23.26 10.73 4.01
C TYR A 143 -22.74 11.24 2.64
N ASP A 144 -22.60 12.53 2.40
CA ASP A 144 -22.20 13.10 1.09
C ASP A 144 -20.92 13.97 1.13
N ALA A 145 -20.20 13.92 2.19
CA ALA A 145 -19.02 14.75 2.36
C ALA A 145 -17.75 13.96 2.00
N GLY A 146 -17.06 14.32 0.94
CA GLY A 146 -15.85 13.68 0.44
C GLY A 146 -14.77 13.37 1.51
N LEU A 147 -13.63 12.86 1.11
CA LEU A 147 -12.52 12.41 2.00
C LEU A 147 -12.15 13.40 3.12
N GLY A 148 -12.39 14.71 2.94
CA GLY A 148 -12.20 15.71 3.99
C GLY A 148 -13.04 15.45 5.25
N ASN A 149 -14.22 14.82 5.11
CA ASN A 149 -15.06 14.48 6.24
C ASN A 149 -14.53 13.28 7.06
N VAL A 150 -13.81 12.35 6.41
CA VAL A 150 -13.10 11.28 7.13
C VAL A 150 -12.04 11.89 8.06
N VAL A 151 -11.23 12.81 7.53
CA VAL A 151 -10.22 13.52 8.33
C VAL A 151 -10.88 14.33 9.46
N LYS A 152 -11.98 15.02 9.16
CA LYS A 152 -12.78 15.73 10.18
C LYS A 152 -13.27 14.77 11.27
N THR A 153 -13.82 13.61 10.89
CA THR A 153 -14.32 12.60 11.84
C THR A 153 -13.19 12.05 12.72
N VAL A 154 -12.02 11.76 12.16
CA VAL A 154 -10.84 11.33 12.94
C VAL A 154 -10.46 12.35 14.03
N ILE A 155 -10.51 13.64 13.69
CA ILE A 155 -10.11 14.71 14.60
C ILE A 155 -11.21 15.02 15.62
N THR A 156 -12.48 15.09 15.18
CA THR A 156 -13.60 15.52 16.03
C THR A 156 -14.23 14.39 16.84
N ASN A 157 -14.18 13.16 16.33
CA ASN A 157 -14.76 11.99 16.99
C ASN A 157 -13.86 10.73 16.85
N PRO A 158 -12.68 10.74 17.47
CA PRO A 158 -11.73 9.63 17.35
C PRO A 158 -12.27 8.32 17.92
N ALA A 159 -13.13 8.37 18.95
CA ALA A 159 -13.74 7.17 19.53
C ALA A 159 -14.66 6.47 18.51
N TYR A 160 -15.50 7.21 17.78
CA TYR A 160 -16.33 6.66 16.71
C TYR A 160 -15.46 6.04 15.60
N PHE A 161 -14.42 6.74 15.16
CA PHE A 161 -13.51 6.22 14.14
C PHE A 161 -12.86 4.90 14.57
N ILE A 162 -12.36 4.81 15.79
CA ILE A 162 -11.75 3.58 16.33
C ILE A 162 -12.76 2.43 16.42
N THR A 163 -13.98 2.68 16.85
CA THR A 163 -15.02 1.64 16.93
C THR A 163 -15.44 1.12 15.56
N GLN A 164 -15.43 1.97 14.53
CA GLN A 164 -15.71 1.54 13.16
C GLN A 164 -14.55 0.74 12.55
N CYS A 165 -13.30 1.04 12.92
CA CYS A 165 -12.12 0.33 12.42
C CYS A 165 -11.80 -0.96 13.19
N LEU A 166 -12.29 -1.11 14.42
CA LEU A 166 -11.99 -2.25 15.31
C LEU A 166 -13.27 -3.01 15.68
N ASN A 167 -14.10 -3.34 14.70
CA ASN A 167 -15.22 -4.24 14.93
C ASN A 167 -14.74 -5.71 15.02
N GLU A 168 -15.59 -6.61 15.53
CA GLU A 168 -15.22 -8.01 15.73
C GLU A 168 -14.86 -8.73 14.42
N ASP A 169 -15.50 -8.37 13.31
CA ASP A 169 -15.29 -9.04 12.03
C ASP A 169 -13.97 -8.59 11.39
N ASP A 170 -13.61 -7.32 11.50
CA ASP A 170 -12.32 -6.81 11.06
C ASP A 170 -11.18 -7.39 11.90
N PHE A 171 -11.40 -7.55 13.21
CA PHE A 171 -10.41 -8.18 14.08
C PHE A 171 -10.22 -9.67 13.76
N LYS A 172 -11.29 -10.42 13.51
CA LYS A 172 -11.21 -11.81 13.04
C LYS A 172 -10.49 -11.91 11.70
N PHE A 173 -10.83 -11.03 10.75
CA PHE A 173 -10.16 -10.96 9.45
C PHE A 173 -8.65 -10.68 9.61
N PHE A 174 -8.30 -9.72 10.47
CA PHE A 174 -6.89 -9.44 10.78
C PHE A 174 -6.16 -10.65 11.35
N LEU A 175 -6.77 -11.39 12.29
CA LEU A 175 -6.19 -12.62 12.85
C LEU A 175 -6.00 -13.69 11.77
N ILE A 176 -6.98 -13.90 10.89
CA ILE A 176 -6.87 -14.86 9.79
C ILE A 176 -5.72 -14.49 8.84
N MET A 177 -5.54 -13.18 8.56
CA MET A 177 -4.46 -12.71 7.70
C MET A 177 -3.05 -12.88 8.30
N LEU A 178 -2.94 -13.03 9.62
CA LEU A 178 -1.66 -13.32 10.30
C LEU A 178 -1.27 -14.80 10.22
N ILE A 179 -2.18 -15.68 9.82
CA ILE A 179 -1.90 -17.10 9.62
C ILE A 179 -1.38 -17.28 8.20
N PRO A 180 -0.11 -17.70 8.02
CA PRO A 180 0.46 -17.93 6.69
C PRO A 180 -0.15 -19.17 6.01
#